data_49fdf90ed01e39ab0d18ce6a04c02129
#
_entry.id   49fdf90ed01e39ab0d18ce6a04c02129
#
_cell.length_a   1.000
_cell.length_b   1.000
_cell.length_c   1.000
_cell.angle_alpha   90.00
_cell.angle_beta   90.00
_cell.angle_gamma   90.00
#
_symmetry.space_group_name_H-M   'P 1'
#
loop_
_entity.id
_entity.type
_entity.pdbx_description
1 polymer ?
#
loop_
_entity_poly.entity_id
_entity_poly.type
_entity_poly.pdbx_seq_one_letter_code
_entity_poly.pdbx_strand_id
1 'polypeptide(L)'
;QLINKTNQFNLTTKRLAFGEVEDIYSSDKYIKIYGKLKDKFGDNGLISVIICKLNVNYCHINLWLMSCRVLKRGVEFAMFDELVRKCLKFNVVKIVGYYYKSDKNTMVSSLYKKLGFTLKEEVDNYTVWELNVENYKNKNTLIEVLND
;
A
#
# COMPACT_ATOMS: atom_id res chain seq x y z
N GLN A 1 13.84 -7.76 2.09
CA GLN A 1 14.84 -6.98 1.36
C GLN A 1 14.23 -5.85 0.55
N LEU A 2 13.09 -6.09 -0.12
CA LEU A 2 12.38 -5.03 -0.84
C LEU A 2 12.08 -3.85 0.08
N ILE A 3 11.65 -4.13 1.29
CA ILE A 3 11.29 -3.12 2.30
C ILE A 3 12.44 -2.16 2.58
N ASN A 4 13.67 -2.67 2.60
CA ASN A 4 14.83 -1.87 2.99
C ASN A 4 15.59 -1.29 1.79
N LYS A 5 15.15 -1.57 0.56
CA LYS A 5 15.81 -1.09 -0.65
C LYS A 5 15.03 -0.03 -1.43
N THR A 6 13.73 0.06 -1.21
CA THR A 6 12.87 0.96 -1.99
C THR A 6 12.77 2.32 -1.33
N ASN A 7 13.06 3.38 -2.10
CA ASN A 7 12.99 4.76 -1.61
C ASN A 7 11.96 5.61 -2.35
N GLN A 8 11.78 5.40 -3.65
CA GLN A 8 10.91 6.24 -4.47
C GLN A 8 9.44 6.00 -4.18
N PHE A 9 9.00 4.74 -4.24
CA PHE A 9 7.63 4.40 -3.88
C PHE A 9 7.64 3.82 -2.47
N ASN A 10 7.71 4.70 -1.50
CA ASN A 10 7.64 4.36 -0.09
C ASN A 10 6.92 5.50 0.63
N LEU A 11 5.64 5.30 0.92
CA LEU A 11 4.76 6.36 1.42
C LEU A 11 5.07 6.80 2.84
N THR A 12 5.56 5.90 3.67
CA THR A 12 5.81 6.21 5.07
C THR A 12 7.30 6.33 5.42
N THR A 13 8.18 6.15 4.46
CA THR A 13 9.65 6.17 4.62
C THR A 13 10.21 5.17 5.63
N LYS A 14 9.40 4.23 6.06
CA LYS A 14 9.79 3.26 7.07
C LYS A 14 10.77 2.21 6.55
N ARG A 15 11.65 1.77 7.44
CA ARG A 15 12.51 0.61 7.29
C ARG A 15 12.22 -0.31 8.46
N LEU A 16 12.01 -1.59 8.19
CA LEU A 16 11.66 -2.55 9.23
C LEU A 16 12.81 -3.51 9.48
N ALA A 17 13.08 -3.77 10.76
CA ALA A 17 14.02 -4.82 11.16
C ALA A 17 13.40 -6.20 10.90
N PHE A 18 14.25 -7.22 10.76
CA PHE A 18 13.79 -8.58 10.45
C PHE A 18 12.78 -9.08 11.50
N GLY A 19 13.06 -8.84 12.79
CA GLY A 19 12.15 -9.25 13.86
C GLY A 19 10.78 -8.57 13.79
N GLU A 20 10.77 -7.28 13.38
CA GLU A 20 9.50 -6.57 13.21
C GLU A 20 8.68 -7.18 12.06
N VAL A 21 9.33 -7.56 10.97
CA VAL A 21 8.66 -8.20 9.84
C VAL A 21 8.06 -9.53 10.26
N GLU A 22 8.79 -10.33 11.03
CA GLU A 22 8.30 -11.62 11.53
C GLU A 22 7.08 -11.43 12.45
N ASP A 23 7.13 -10.46 13.34
CA ASP A 23 6.03 -10.18 14.27
C ASP A 23 4.76 -9.77 13.49
N ILE A 24 4.92 -8.93 12.49
CA ILE A 24 3.81 -8.50 11.64
C ILE A 24 3.25 -9.66 10.85
N TYR A 25 4.12 -10.50 10.28
CA TYR A 25 3.72 -11.63 9.46
C TYR A 25 2.86 -12.62 10.23
N SER A 26 3.19 -12.86 11.49
CA SER A 26 2.49 -13.84 12.33
C SER A 26 1.27 -13.26 13.05
N SER A 27 1.06 -11.93 12.99
CA SER A 27 -0.02 -11.28 13.73
C SER A 27 -1.29 -11.18 12.88
N ASP A 28 -2.45 -11.44 13.49
CA ASP A 28 -3.76 -11.24 12.87
C ASP A 28 -4.27 -9.81 13.00
N LYS A 29 -3.52 -8.94 13.68
CA LYS A 29 -3.84 -7.51 13.78
C LYS A 29 -3.41 -6.69 12.58
N TYR A 30 -2.82 -7.34 11.59
CA TYR A 30 -2.34 -6.68 10.39
C TYR A 30 -2.93 -7.31 9.15
N ILE A 31 -3.24 -6.48 8.17
CA ILE A 31 -3.51 -6.92 6.80
C ILE A 31 -2.20 -6.80 6.04
N LYS A 32 -1.79 -7.88 5.37
CA LYS A 32 -0.54 -7.96 4.62
C LYS A 32 -0.85 -8.36 3.19
N ILE A 33 -0.36 -7.58 2.24
CA ILE A 33 -0.56 -7.86 0.83
C ILE A 33 0.80 -7.84 0.14
N TYR A 34 1.12 -8.92 -0.55
CA TYR A 34 2.35 -9.07 -1.31
C TYR A 34 1.98 -9.21 -2.78
N GLY A 35 2.62 -8.43 -3.63
CA GLY A 35 2.42 -8.50 -5.07
C GLY A 35 3.61 -9.08 -5.78
N LYS A 36 3.35 -10.04 -6.67
CA LYS A 36 4.32 -10.57 -7.61
C LYS A 36 3.81 -10.29 -9.02
N LEU A 37 4.71 -9.98 -9.93
CA LEU A 37 4.33 -9.63 -11.29
C LEU A 37 5.02 -10.55 -12.29
N LYS A 38 4.23 -11.11 -13.19
CA LYS A 38 4.71 -11.78 -14.38
C LYS A 38 4.24 -11.00 -15.60
N ASP A 39 5.11 -10.85 -16.58
CA ASP A 39 4.76 -10.26 -17.87
C ASP A 39 5.35 -11.10 -19.00
N LYS A 40 5.21 -10.64 -20.23
CA LYS A 40 5.68 -11.39 -21.39
C LYS A 40 7.22 -11.54 -21.42
N PHE A 41 7.93 -10.78 -20.60
CA PHE A 41 9.40 -10.86 -20.53
C PHE A 41 9.88 -11.72 -19.38
N GLY A 42 8.98 -12.22 -18.52
CA GLY A 42 9.34 -13.12 -17.44
C GLY A 42 8.71 -12.77 -16.10
N ASP A 43 9.27 -13.37 -15.06
CA ASP A 43 8.82 -13.23 -13.68
C ASP A 43 9.67 -12.15 -12.99
N ASN A 44 9.02 -11.09 -12.52
CA ASN A 44 9.70 -10.01 -11.81
C ASN A 44 9.81 -10.28 -10.30
N GLY A 45 9.28 -11.40 -9.82
CA GLY A 45 9.28 -11.73 -8.41
C GLY A 45 8.42 -10.78 -7.57
N LEU A 46 8.79 -10.61 -6.32
CA LEU A 46 8.08 -9.71 -5.39
C LEU A 46 8.32 -8.26 -5.80
N ILE A 47 7.24 -7.52 -6.05
CA ILE A 47 7.32 -6.15 -6.58
C ILE A 47 6.64 -5.11 -5.70
N SER A 48 5.78 -5.52 -4.78
CA SER A 48 5.08 -4.57 -3.91
C SER A 48 4.66 -5.22 -2.60
N VAL A 49 4.63 -4.42 -1.55
CA VAL A 49 4.17 -4.84 -0.22
C VAL A 49 3.31 -3.73 0.37
N ILE A 50 2.14 -4.11 0.88
CA ILE A 50 1.31 -3.23 1.71
C ILE A 50 1.14 -3.91 3.07
N ILE A 51 1.42 -3.18 4.14
CA ILE A 51 1.19 -3.65 5.50
C ILE A 51 0.32 -2.62 6.20
N CYS A 52 -0.84 -3.07 6.69
CA CYS A 52 -1.80 -2.20 7.37
C CYS A 52 -2.10 -2.75 8.74
N LYS A 53 -2.18 -1.86 9.72
CA LYS A 53 -2.58 -2.22 11.08
C LYS A 53 -4.08 -2.05 11.24
N LEU A 54 -4.74 -3.08 11.74
CA LEU A 54 -6.17 -3.03 12.07
C LEU A 54 -6.36 -2.45 13.46
N ASN A 55 -7.31 -1.53 13.58
CA ASN A 55 -7.70 -0.96 14.86
C ASN A 55 -9.23 -0.86 14.86
N VAL A 56 -9.88 -1.81 15.51
CA VAL A 56 -11.34 -1.98 15.49
C VAL A 56 -11.78 -2.17 14.02
N ASN A 57 -12.49 -1.17 13.46
CA ASN A 57 -12.97 -1.22 12.07
C ASN A 57 -12.22 -0.25 11.15
N TYR A 58 -11.06 0.25 11.58
CA TYR A 58 -10.19 1.11 10.78
C TYR A 58 -8.94 0.35 10.40
N CYS A 59 -8.42 0.65 9.23
CA CYS A 59 -7.21 0.05 8.70
C CYS A 59 -6.21 1.18 8.42
N HIS A 60 -5.05 1.12 9.08
CA HIS A 60 -4.02 2.15 8.94
C HIS A 60 -2.87 1.62 8.10
N ILE A 61 -2.57 2.30 6.99
CA ILE A 61 -1.46 1.91 6.13
C ILE A 61 -0.14 2.29 6.80
N ASN A 62 0.54 1.29 7.36
CA ASN A 62 1.83 1.49 8.02
C ASN A 62 3.00 1.48 7.04
N LEU A 63 2.88 0.67 6.00
CA LEU A 63 3.92 0.51 5.01
C LEU A 63 3.28 0.24 3.67
N TRP A 64 3.72 0.94 2.64
CA TRP A 64 3.36 0.63 1.26
C TRP A 64 4.53 1.01 0.38
N LEU A 65 5.12 0.02 -0.24
CA LEU A 65 6.24 0.24 -1.12
C LEU A 65 6.13 -0.61 -2.37
N MET A 66 6.88 -0.23 -3.38
CA MET A 66 6.86 -0.89 -4.68
C MET A 66 8.24 -0.78 -5.31
N SER A 67 8.66 -1.84 -5.98
CA SER A 67 9.93 -1.87 -6.69
C SER A 67 9.95 -0.82 -7.80
N CYS A 68 11.08 -0.16 -7.98
CA CYS A 68 11.26 0.79 -9.06
C CYS A 68 11.13 0.16 -10.45
N ARG A 69 11.27 -1.17 -10.55
CA ARG A 69 11.16 -1.90 -11.82
C ARG A 69 9.75 -1.85 -12.42
N VAL A 70 8.74 -1.62 -11.59
CA VAL A 70 7.34 -1.69 -12.04
C VAL A 70 6.61 -0.36 -11.90
N LEU A 71 7.33 0.73 -11.67
CA LEU A 71 6.72 2.05 -11.58
C LEU A 71 6.06 2.43 -12.91
N LYS A 72 4.96 3.19 -12.82
CA LYS A 72 4.17 3.65 -13.98
C LYS A 72 3.50 2.52 -14.78
N ARG A 73 3.30 1.36 -14.15
CA ARG A 73 2.65 0.22 -14.81
C ARG A 73 1.26 -0.08 -14.25
N GLY A 74 0.76 0.76 -13.34
CA GLY A 74 -0.57 0.56 -12.77
C GLY A 74 -0.63 -0.46 -11.64
N VAL A 75 0.51 -0.95 -11.17
CA VAL A 75 0.57 -1.95 -10.10
C VAL A 75 -0.04 -1.41 -8.81
N GLU A 76 0.13 -0.12 -8.53
CA GLU A 76 -0.44 0.52 -7.34
C GLU A 76 -1.97 0.40 -7.30
N PHE A 77 -2.63 0.50 -8.44
CA PHE A 77 -4.09 0.36 -8.50
C PHE A 77 -4.53 -1.08 -8.26
N ALA A 78 -3.82 -2.04 -8.84
CA ALA A 78 -4.10 -3.46 -8.61
C ALA A 78 -3.88 -3.83 -7.14
N MET A 79 -2.80 -3.36 -6.55
CA MET A 79 -2.50 -3.62 -5.14
C MET A 79 -3.56 -3.00 -4.22
N PHE A 80 -3.97 -1.78 -4.50
CA PHE A 80 -4.96 -1.11 -3.67
C PHE A 80 -6.34 -1.74 -3.80
N ASP A 81 -6.73 -2.15 -5.01
CA ASP A 81 -7.98 -2.88 -5.20
C ASP A 81 -8.01 -4.13 -4.32
N GLU A 82 -6.90 -4.86 -4.23
CA GLU A 82 -6.80 -6.05 -3.40
C GLU A 82 -6.84 -5.72 -1.91
N LEU A 83 -6.26 -4.61 -1.50
CA LEU A 83 -6.36 -4.14 -0.12
C LEU A 83 -7.82 -3.89 0.25
N VAL A 84 -8.56 -3.18 -0.60
CA VAL A 84 -9.97 -2.88 -0.35
C VAL A 84 -10.78 -4.18 -0.27
N ARG A 85 -10.52 -5.14 -1.16
CA ARG A 85 -11.20 -6.43 -1.13
C ARG A 85 -10.98 -7.14 0.21
N LYS A 86 -9.76 -7.14 0.73
CA LYS A 86 -9.48 -7.72 2.04
C LYS A 86 -10.12 -6.93 3.17
N CYS A 87 -10.10 -5.61 3.09
CA CYS A 87 -10.74 -4.77 4.09
C CYS A 87 -12.23 -5.09 4.24
N LEU A 88 -12.91 -5.34 3.13
CA LEU A 88 -14.32 -5.70 3.17
C LEU A 88 -14.54 -7.03 3.90
N LYS A 89 -13.63 -7.98 3.75
CA LYS A 89 -13.72 -9.26 4.47
C LYS A 89 -13.52 -9.11 5.98
N PHE A 90 -12.77 -8.12 6.42
CA PHE A 90 -12.49 -7.87 7.83
C PHE A 90 -13.42 -6.82 8.44
N ASN A 91 -14.49 -6.45 7.74
CA ASN A 91 -15.46 -5.45 8.19
C ASN A 91 -14.82 -4.09 8.45
N VAL A 92 -13.78 -3.76 7.71
CA VAL A 92 -13.16 -2.44 7.77
C VAL A 92 -14.08 -1.44 7.10
N VAL A 93 -14.32 -0.30 7.75
CA VAL A 93 -15.15 0.76 7.17
C VAL A 93 -14.32 1.91 6.62
N LYS A 94 -13.11 2.10 7.13
CA LYS A 94 -12.28 3.23 6.72
C LYS A 94 -10.82 2.82 6.64
N ILE A 95 -10.14 3.29 5.58
CA ILE A 95 -8.69 3.15 5.42
C ILE A 95 -8.06 4.51 5.66
N VAL A 96 -7.06 4.55 6.54
CA VAL A 96 -6.29 5.75 6.84
C VAL A 96 -4.92 5.61 6.18
N GLY A 97 -4.57 6.59 5.36
CA GLY A 97 -3.30 6.61 4.66
C GLY A 97 -2.38 7.69 5.21
N TYR A 98 -1.12 7.39 5.29
CA TYR A 98 -0.09 8.32 5.77
C TYR A 98 0.97 8.51 4.70
N TYR A 99 1.30 9.77 4.44
CA TYR A 99 2.39 10.11 3.53
C TYR A 99 3.41 10.95 4.27
N TYR A 100 4.61 10.41 4.42
CA TYR A 100 5.76 11.10 5.04
C TYR A 100 6.69 11.55 3.92
N LYS A 101 6.79 12.86 3.73
CA LYS A 101 7.57 13.44 2.65
C LYS A 101 9.07 13.20 2.86
N SER A 102 9.76 12.83 1.79
CA SER A 102 11.22 12.75 1.75
C SER A 102 11.71 13.26 0.40
N ASP A 103 13.02 13.46 0.28
CA ASP A 103 13.62 13.91 -0.99
C ASP A 103 13.44 12.87 -2.10
N LYS A 104 13.19 11.62 -1.74
CA LYS A 104 13.18 10.52 -2.70
C LYS A 104 11.79 10.02 -3.08
N ASN A 105 10.76 10.36 -2.32
CA ASN A 105 9.42 9.81 -2.54
C ASN A 105 8.38 10.83 -3.02
N THR A 106 8.81 11.96 -3.56
CA THR A 106 7.88 13.00 -4.02
C THR A 106 6.94 12.49 -5.12
N MET A 107 7.34 11.47 -5.87
CA MET A 107 6.51 10.91 -6.93
C MET A 107 5.19 10.30 -6.42
N VAL A 108 5.12 9.94 -5.15
CA VAL A 108 3.90 9.35 -4.57
C VAL A 108 3.08 10.34 -3.77
N SER A 109 3.44 11.62 -3.81
CA SER A 109 2.74 12.66 -3.03
C SER A 109 1.26 12.79 -3.38
N SER A 110 0.87 12.45 -4.60
CA SER A 110 -0.53 12.55 -5.06
C SER A 110 -1.25 11.20 -5.11
N LEU A 111 -0.62 10.14 -4.63
CA LEU A 111 -1.19 8.80 -4.77
C LEU A 111 -2.54 8.67 -4.06
N TYR A 112 -2.61 9.08 -2.80
CA TYR A 112 -3.87 8.96 -2.06
C TYR A 112 -5.00 9.73 -2.72
N LYS A 113 -4.71 10.91 -3.24
CA LYS A 113 -5.72 11.70 -3.95
C LYS A 113 -6.22 10.95 -5.19
N LYS A 114 -5.31 10.34 -5.95
CA LYS A 114 -5.68 9.54 -7.13
C LYS A 114 -6.54 8.34 -6.77
N LEU A 115 -6.34 7.79 -5.59
CA LEU A 115 -7.11 6.64 -5.11
C LEU A 115 -8.48 7.03 -4.54
N GLY A 116 -8.75 8.33 -4.40
CA GLY A 116 -10.04 8.82 -3.91
C GLY A 116 -10.08 9.14 -2.43
N PHE A 117 -8.93 9.15 -1.77
CA PHE A 117 -8.85 9.56 -0.36
C PHE A 117 -9.10 11.07 -0.22
N THR A 118 -9.57 11.45 0.96
CA THR A 118 -9.73 12.85 1.36
C THR A 118 -8.63 13.23 2.34
N LEU A 119 -8.01 14.39 2.12
CA LEU A 119 -6.99 14.91 3.04
C LEU A 119 -7.66 15.31 4.35
N LYS A 120 -7.15 14.79 5.46
CA LYS A 120 -7.70 15.06 6.80
C LYS A 120 -6.79 15.89 7.67
N GLU A 121 -5.49 15.74 7.53
CA GLU A 121 -4.53 16.46 8.36
C GLU A 121 -3.27 16.75 7.56
N GLU A 122 -2.74 17.94 7.71
CA GLU A 122 -1.48 18.33 7.08
C GLU A 122 -0.57 18.93 8.13
N VAL A 123 0.57 18.29 8.35
CA VAL A 123 1.59 18.71 9.28
C VAL A 123 2.88 18.90 8.48
N ASP A 124 3.89 19.53 9.08
CA ASP A 124 5.09 19.96 8.33
C ASP A 124 5.73 18.87 7.46
N ASN A 125 5.80 17.64 7.97
CA ASN A 125 6.51 16.57 7.28
C ASN A 125 5.64 15.37 6.91
N TYR A 126 4.33 15.40 7.23
CA TYR A 126 3.45 14.32 6.81
C TYR A 126 2.02 14.78 6.61
N THR A 127 1.27 13.99 5.86
CA THR A 127 -0.17 14.20 5.64
C THR A 127 -0.94 12.92 5.97
N VAL A 128 -2.18 13.09 6.42
CA VAL A 128 -3.08 11.99 6.77
C VAL A 128 -4.30 12.05 5.88
N TRP A 129 -4.65 10.92 5.31
CA TRP A 129 -5.74 10.79 4.34
C TRP A 129 -6.69 9.69 4.77
N GLU A 130 -7.96 9.81 4.39
CA GLU A 130 -8.98 8.82 4.71
C GLU A 130 -9.82 8.44 3.51
N LEU A 131 -10.21 7.17 3.45
CA LEU A 131 -11.11 6.64 2.44
C LEU A 131 -12.19 5.79 3.11
N ASN A 132 -13.46 6.05 2.79
CA ASN A 132 -14.55 5.15 3.17
C ASN A 132 -14.57 3.99 2.17
N VAL A 133 -14.41 2.78 2.69
CA VAL A 133 -14.25 1.58 1.85
C VAL A 133 -15.48 1.36 0.95
N GLU A 134 -16.68 1.64 1.48
CA GLU A 134 -17.92 1.46 0.71
C GLU A 134 -18.03 2.36 -0.52
N ASN A 135 -17.30 3.48 -0.53
CA ASN A 135 -17.34 4.42 -1.65
C ASN A 135 -16.28 4.14 -2.71
N TYR A 136 -15.44 3.16 -2.47
CA TYR A 136 -14.35 2.87 -3.39
C TYR A 136 -14.81 2.00 -4.56
N LYS A 137 -14.33 2.35 -5.75
CA LYS A 137 -14.54 1.55 -6.96
C LYS A 137 -13.18 1.10 -7.49
N ASN A 138 -13.10 -0.14 -7.92
CA ASN A 138 -11.87 -0.72 -8.46
C ASN A 138 -11.30 0.15 -9.57
N LYS A 139 -9.99 0.32 -9.58
CA LYS A 139 -9.29 1.20 -10.53
C LYS A 139 -8.36 0.46 -11.47
N ASN A 140 -8.04 -0.80 -11.17
CA ASN A 140 -7.17 -1.58 -12.01
C ASN A 140 -7.88 -1.99 -13.29
N THR A 141 -7.31 -1.62 -14.44
CA THR A 141 -7.84 -1.99 -15.77
C THR A 141 -6.80 -2.67 -16.64
N LEU A 142 -5.54 -2.69 -16.23
CA LEU A 142 -4.42 -3.12 -17.08
C LEU A 142 -3.81 -4.45 -16.67
N ILE A 143 -4.04 -4.88 -15.45
CA ILE A 143 -3.34 -6.03 -14.87
C ILE A 143 -4.37 -7.09 -14.49
N GLU A 144 -4.13 -8.32 -14.98
CA GLU A 144 -4.91 -9.46 -14.54
C GLU A 144 -4.40 -9.90 -13.17
N VAL A 145 -5.30 -10.01 -12.19
CA VAL A 145 -4.95 -10.38 -10.83
C VAL A 145 -5.31 -11.85 -10.61
N LEU A 146 -4.30 -12.63 -10.20
CA LEU A 146 -4.49 -14.03 -9.84
C LEU A 146 -4.30 -14.14 -8.33
N ASN A 147 -5.29 -14.69 -7.66
CA ASN A 147 -5.25 -14.87 -6.20
C ASN A 147 -5.01 -16.33 -5.86
N ASP A 148 -4.10 -16.54 -4.91
CA ASP A 148 -3.84 -17.87 -4.36
C ASP A 148 -4.85 -18.23 -3.26
#